data_b478b45fb73fb69fc4d402c10f79b4f1
#
_entry.id   b478b45fb73fb69fc4d402c10f79b4f1
#
_cell.length_a   1.000
_cell.length_b   1.000
_cell.length_c   1.000
_cell.angle_alpha   90.00
_cell.angle_beta   90.00
_cell.angle_gamma   90.00
#
_symmetry.space_group_name_H-M   'P 1'
#
loop_
_entity.id
_entity.type
_entity.pdbx_description
1 polymer ?
#
loop_
_entity_poly.entity_id
_entity_poly.type
_entity_poly.pdbx_seq_one_letter_code
_entity_poly.pdbx_strand_id
1 'polypeptide(L)'
;VDAQPSAGLEAERAVLGAMLIDESIVSQVLAEVDERDFTSTANRLIFQAAREVFREGGHADAITINAKLGYASGSPQQQQLIDLMEVTPTSASWREYAQLMREQAALGRIRALSAQINGAATLDDVRPLLSELQAQMTSRRGVKVVPMLELLQDFSARHASGAAADYVGFGLDVLDHNSFIRRGDVVVLGGYPSDGKTALALMMAYHMAKTLSLIHISEPTR
;
A
#
# COMPACT_ATOMS: atom_id res chain seq x y z
N VAL A 1 -5.03 -2.53 -36.43
CA VAL A 1 -5.38 -3.56 -35.42
C VAL A 1 -5.50 -2.80 -34.15
N ASP A 2 -6.74 -2.41 -33.80
CA ASP A 2 -7.05 -1.75 -32.54
C ASP A 2 -6.75 -2.75 -31.42
N ALA A 3 -5.67 -2.48 -30.66
CA ALA A 3 -5.34 -3.26 -29.49
C ALA A 3 -6.48 -3.03 -28.48
N GLN A 4 -7.24 -4.06 -28.16
CA GLN A 4 -8.23 -3.99 -27.09
C GLN A 4 -7.55 -3.47 -25.81
N PRO A 5 -8.13 -2.48 -25.14
CA PRO A 5 -7.56 -1.96 -23.92
C PRO A 5 -7.37 -3.10 -22.91
N SER A 6 -6.23 -3.15 -22.25
CA SER A 6 -5.98 -4.20 -21.25
C SER A 6 -7.01 -4.09 -20.12
N ALA A 7 -7.41 -5.22 -19.54
CA ALA A 7 -8.37 -5.26 -18.42
C ALA A 7 -7.98 -4.29 -17.27
N GLY A 8 -6.68 -4.05 -17.09
CA GLY A 8 -6.18 -3.06 -16.12
C GLY A 8 -6.53 -1.63 -16.50
N LEU A 9 -6.41 -1.26 -17.79
CA LEU A 9 -6.75 0.08 -18.26
C LEU A 9 -8.27 0.34 -18.17
N GLU A 10 -9.08 -0.67 -18.47
CA GLU A 10 -10.53 -0.58 -18.31
C GLU A 10 -10.92 -0.41 -16.82
N ALA A 11 -10.25 -1.15 -15.93
CA ALA A 11 -10.46 -1.01 -14.49
C ALA A 11 -10.05 0.38 -13.96
N GLU A 12 -8.93 0.96 -14.45
CA GLU A 12 -8.55 2.35 -14.13
C GLU A 12 -9.65 3.33 -14.53
N ARG A 13 -10.17 3.19 -15.75
CA ARG A 13 -11.25 4.05 -16.26
C ARG A 13 -12.52 3.91 -15.44
N ALA A 14 -12.87 2.68 -15.06
CA ALA A 14 -14.05 2.41 -14.25
C ALA A 14 -13.95 3.01 -12.83
N VAL A 15 -12.77 2.96 -12.19
CA VAL A 15 -12.54 3.59 -10.88
C VAL A 15 -12.67 5.12 -10.98
N LEU A 16 -12.05 5.74 -11.99
CA LEU A 16 -12.15 7.18 -12.20
C LEU A 16 -13.58 7.60 -12.53
N GLY A 17 -14.25 6.88 -13.43
CA GLY A 17 -15.65 7.15 -13.75
C GLY A 17 -16.57 7.03 -12.54
N ALA A 18 -16.36 6.03 -11.68
CA ALA A 18 -17.10 5.89 -10.44
C ALA A 18 -16.91 7.11 -9.51
N MET A 19 -15.68 7.64 -9.39
CA MET A 19 -15.41 8.87 -8.62
C MET A 19 -16.12 10.11 -9.21
N LEU A 20 -16.18 10.19 -10.54
CA LEU A 20 -16.81 11.32 -11.22
C LEU A 20 -18.34 11.32 -11.14
N ILE A 21 -18.95 10.11 -11.01
CA ILE A 21 -20.41 9.93 -10.93
C ILE A 21 -20.92 10.05 -9.50
N ASP A 22 -20.14 9.57 -8.52
CA ASP A 22 -20.58 9.44 -7.13
C ASP A 22 -19.57 10.07 -6.17
N GLU A 23 -19.87 11.26 -5.71
CA GLU A 23 -19.03 12.00 -4.78
C GLU A 23 -18.85 11.28 -3.43
N SER A 24 -19.84 10.49 -3.00
CA SER A 24 -19.81 9.83 -1.70
C SER A 24 -18.67 8.80 -1.55
N ILE A 25 -18.17 8.28 -2.67
CA ILE A 25 -17.08 7.30 -2.67
C ILE A 25 -15.70 7.94 -2.82
N VAL A 26 -15.60 9.21 -3.20
CA VAL A 26 -14.32 9.87 -3.50
C VAL A 26 -13.34 9.75 -2.34
N SER A 27 -13.78 10.04 -1.11
CA SER A 27 -12.95 9.91 0.08
C SER A 27 -12.43 8.49 0.30
N GLN A 28 -13.26 7.49 0.01
CA GLN A 28 -12.91 6.08 0.16
C GLN A 28 -11.91 5.65 -0.91
N VAL A 29 -12.14 6.04 -2.16
CA VAL A 29 -11.21 5.75 -3.27
C VAL A 29 -9.86 6.40 -3.01
N LEU A 30 -9.82 7.68 -2.58
CA LEU A 30 -8.58 8.37 -2.25
C LEU A 30 -7.82 7.77 -1.06
N ALA A 31 -8.51 7.06 -0.16
CA ALA A 31 -7.88 6.33 0.94
C ALA A 31 -7.31 4.98 0.52
N GLU A 32 -7.96 4.30 -0.44
CA GLU A 32 -7.61 2.94 -0.83
C GLU A 32 -6.72 2.85 -2.08
N VAL A 33 -6.79 3.84 -2.99
CA VAL A 33 -6.08 3.87 -4.27
C VAL A 33 -4.93 4.87 -4.25
N ASP A 34 -3.81 4.50 -4.87
CA ASP A 34 -2.61 5.34 -4.98
C ASP A 34 -2.31 5.66 -6.46
N GLU A 35 -1.58 6.75 -6.70
CA GLU A 35 -1.14 7.15 -8.06
C GLU A 35 -0.35 6.06 -8.79
N ARG A 36 0.40 5.24 -8.03
CA ARG A 36 1.21 4.14 -8.58
C ARG A 36 0.37 2.97 -9.08
N ASP A 37 -0.92 2.96 -8.74
CA ASP A 37 -1.83 1.91 -9.19
C ASP A 37 -2.33 2.19 -10.61
N PHE A 38 -2.12 3.41 -11.13
CA PHE A 38 -2.43 3.77 -12.50
C PHE A 38 -1.23 3.52 -13.43
N THR A 39 -1.46 2.77 -14.48
CA THR A 39 -0.49 2.52 -15.55
C THR A 39 -0.55 3.60 -16.63
N SER A 40 -1.76 4.14 -16.89
CA SER A 40 -1.97 5.26 -17.80
C SER A 40 -1.58 6.59 -17.15
N THR A 41 -0.70 7.34 -17.82
CA THR A 41 -0.30 8.69 -17.39
C THR A 41 -1.49 9.66 -17.38
N ALA A 42 -2.37 9.56 -18.38
CA ALA A 42 -3.56 10.41 -18.45
C ALA A 42 -4.52 10.14 -17.28
N ASN A 43 -4.79 8.87 -16.96
CA ASN A 43 -5.63 8.48 -15.84
C ASN A 43 -5.02 8.90 -14.49
N ARG A 44 -3.71 8.78 -14.35
CA ARG A 44 -2.97 9.25 -13.17
C ARG A 44 -3.12 10.74 -12.94
N LEU A 45 -3.02 11.56 -13.99
CA LEU A 45 -3.21 13.01 -13.90
C LEU A 45 -4.63 13.38 -13.47
N ILE A 46 -5.64 12.68 -14.00
CA ILE A 46 -7.05 12.87 -13.60
C ILE A 46 -7.22 12.53 -12.11
N PHE A 47 -6.65 11.42 -11.64
CA PHE A 47 -6.70 11.05 -10.24
C PHE A 47 -5.99 12.06 -9.32
N GLN A 48 -4.83 12.57 -9.74
CA GLN A 48 -4.10 13.61 -9.00
C GLN A 48 -4.94 14.88 -8.89
N ALA A 49 -5.54 15.34 -9.99
CA ALA A 49 -6.40 16.52 -10.00
C ALA A 49 -7.63 16.34 -9.09
N ALA A 50 -8.27 15.15 -9.14
CA ALA A 50 -9.40 14.83 -8.27
C ALA A 50 -9.00 14.90 -6.79
N ARG A 51 -7.82 14.38 -6.44
CA ARG A 51 -7.28 14.43 -5.07
C ARG A 51 -6.98 15.85 -4.62
N GLU A 52 -6.43 16.68 -5.50
CA GLU A 52 -6.17 18.10 -5.18
C GLU A 52 -7.46 18.87 -4.96
N VAL A 53 -8.44 18.75 -5.86
CA VAL A 53 -9.76 19.38 -5.73
C VAL A 53 -10.41 18.96 -4.40
N PHE A 54 -10.40 17.67 -4.07
CA PHE A 54 -10.97 17.17 -2.82
C PHE A 54 -10.25 17.72 -1.58
N ARG A 55 -8.91 17.85 -1.61
CA ARG A 55 -8.13 18.45 -0.51
C ARG A 55 -8.41 19.94 -0.31
N GLU A 56 -8.73 20.64 -1.39
CA GLU A 56 -9.13 22.04 -1.37
C GLU A 56 -10.60 22.25 -0.89
N GLY A 57 -11.31 21.14 -0.58
CA GLY A 57 -12.71 21.16 -0.14
C GLY A 57 -13.71 21.32 -1.28
N GLY A 58 -13.27 21.13 -2.54
CA GLY A 58 -14.11 21.16 -3.71
C GLY A 58 -14.73 19.81 -4.05
N HIS A 59 -15.71 19.81 -4.95
CA HIS A 59 -16.34 18.61 -5.50
C HIS A 59 -15.50 18.05 -6.65
N ALA A 60 -15.10 16.79 -6.57
CA ALA A 60 -14.28 16.14 -7.58
C ALA A 60 -15.14 15.63 -8.77
N ASP A 61 -15.79 16.55 -9.47
CA ASP A 61 -16.57 16.28 -10.67
C ASP A 61 -15.78 16.57 -11.97
N ALA A 62 -16.35 16.19 -13.11
CA ALA A 62 -15.69 16.37 -14.40
C ALA A 62 -15.40 17.83 -14.74
N ILE A 63 -16.21 18.78 -14.27
CA ILE A 63 -16.06 20.22 -14.55
C ILE A 63 -14.90 20.78 -13.74
N THR A 64 -14.86 20.51 -12.44
CA THR A 64 -13.83 21.00 -11.52
C THR A 64 -12.47 20.37 -11.84
N ILE A 65 -12.43 19.09 -12.18
CA ILE A 65 -11.20 18.39 -12.60
C ILE A 65 -10.71 18.94 -13.94
N ASN A 66 -11.61 19.17 -14.92
CA ASN A 66 -11.25 19.79 -16.19
C ASN A 66 -10.64 21.19 -15.99
N ALA A 67 -11.24 22.01 -15.14
CA ALA A 67 -10.73 23.33 -14.80
C ALA A 67 -9.34 23.25 -14.14
N LYS A 68 -9.14 22.29 -13.25
CA LYS A 68 -7.85 22.05 -12.55
C LYS A 68 -6.75 21.62 -13.52
N LEU A 69 -7.08 20.77 -14.50
CA LEU A 69 -6.15 20.28 -15.51
C LEU A 69 -5.92 21.28 -16.66
N GLY A 70 -6.76 22.30 -16.79
CA GLY A 70 -6.63 23.34 -17.82
C GLY A 70 -6.89 22.82 -19.25
N TYR A 71 -7.69 21.77 -19.41
CA TYR A 71 -8.02 21.25 -20.73
C TYR A 71 -8.92 22.18 -21.50
N ALA A 72 -8.58 22.41 -22.77
CA ALA A 72 -9.37 23.25 -23.64
C ALA A 72 -10.74 22.62 -23.96
N SER A 73 -11.77 23.47 -24.11
CA SER A 73 -13.10 23.01 -24.51
C SER A 73 -13.05 22.29 -25.85
N GLY A 74 -13.65 21.11 -25.93
CA GLY A 74 -13.66 20.27 -27.12
C GLY A 74 -12.34 19.52 -27.38
N SER A 75 -11.37 19.58 -26.44
CA SER A 75 -10.13 18.81 -26.58
C SER A 75 -10.37 17.31 -26.40
N PRO A 76 -9.51 16.43 -26.98
CA PRO A 76 -9.58 14.98 -26.74
C PRO A 76 -9.46 14.62 -25.26
N GLN A 77 -8.74 15.41 -24.48
CA GLN A 77 -8.55 15.21 -23.05
C GLN A 77 -9.85 15.51 -22.27
N GLN A 78 -10.58 16.57 -22.65
CA GLN A 78 -11.91 16.84 -22.07
C GLN A 78 -12.89 15.71 -22.45
N GLN A 79 -12.87 15.27 -23.71
CA GLN A 79 -13.71 14.17 -24.15
C GLN A 79 -13.42 12.90 -23.34
N GLN A 80 -12.16 12.62 -23.01
CA GLN A 80 -11.79 11.47 -22.17
C GLN A 80 -12.46 11.53 -20.78
N LEU A 81 -12.60 12.72 -20.15
CA LEU A 81 -13.31 12.84 -18.87
C LEU A 81 -14.79 12.49 -18.99
N ILE A 82 -15.43 12.87 -20.11
CA ILE A 82 -16.83 12.52 -20.40
C ILE A 82 -16.96 11.02 -20.64
N ASP A 83 -16.08 10.45 -21.45
CA ASP A 83 -16.07 9.02 -21.76
C ASP A 83 -15.90 8.14 -20.51
N LEU A 84 -15.15 8.62 -19.49
CA LEU A 84 -15.00 7.90 -18.22
C LEU A 84 -16.34 7.73 -17.48
N MET A 85 -17.20 8.75 -17.55
CA MET A 85 -18.53 8.70 -16.92
C MET A 85 -19.48 7.78 -17.71
N GLU A 86 -19.39 7.78 -19.05
CA GLU A 86 -20.24 6.97 -19.92
C GLU A 86 -19.90 5.46 -19.84
N VAL A 87 -18.63 5.12 -19.69
CA VAL A 87 -18.14 3.73 -19.65
C VAL A 87 -18.42 3.07 -18.29
N THR A 88 -18.70 3.85 -17.24
CA THR A 88 -18.88 3.32 -15.89
C THR A 88 -20.37 3.11 -15.57
N PRO A 89 -20.85 1.85 -15.52
CA PRO A 89 -22.29 1.59 -15.33
C PRO A 89 -22.79 1.92 -13.92
N THR A 90 -21.91 1.79 -12.92
CA THR A 90 -22.26 1.98 -11.49
C THR A 90 -21.02 2.25 -10.64
N SER A 91 -21.19 3.07 -9.62
CA SER A 91 -20.17 3.31 -8.59
C SER A 91 -20.05 2.16 -7.58
N ALA A 92 -21.04 1.28 -7.49
CA ALA A 92 -21.11 0.25 -6.46
C ALA A 92 -19.93 -0.75 -6.48
N SER A 93 -19.43 -1.10 -7.67
CA SER A 93 -18.34 -2.08 -7.86
C SER A 93 -16.94 -1.47 -7.91
N TRP A 94 -16.77 -0.22 -7.51
CA TRP A 94 -15.47 0.46 -7.62
C TRP A 94 -14.33 -0.29 -6.90
N ARG A 95 -14.61 -0.99 -5.79
CA ARG A 95 -13.60 -1.75 -5.05
C ARG A 95 -13.06 -2.94 -5.83
N GLU A 96 -13.93 -3.61 -6.58
CA GLU A 96 -13.55 -4.73 -7.46
C GLU A 96 -12.65 -4.21 -8.59
N TYR A 97 -13.02 -3.09 -9.21
CA TYR A 97 -12.20 -2.44 -10.23
C TYR A 97 -10.86 -1.94 -9.67
N ALA A 98 -10.85 -1.35 -8.47
CA ALA A 98 -9.63 -0.91 -7.80
C ALA A 98 -8.71 -2.09 -7.46
N GLN A 99 -9.25 -3.25 -7.09
CA GLN A 99 -8.47 -4.45 -6.86
C GLN A 99 -7.86 -4.95 -8.19
N LEU A 100 -8.65 -5.08 -9.25
CA LEU A 100 -8.18 -5.51 -10.56
C LEU A 100 -7.08 -4.58 -11.10
N MET A 101 -7.29 -3.27 -11.01
CA MET A 101 -6.32 -2.26 -11.40
C MET A 101 -4.99 -2.43 -10.66
N ARG A 102 -5.03 -2.57 -9.33
CA ARG A 102 -3.84 -2.78 -8.48
C ARG A 102 -3.08 -4.06 -8.84
N GLU A 103 -3.79 -5.15 -9.06
CA GLU A 103 -3.19 -6.43 -9.46
C GLU A 103 -2.48 -6.29 -10.82
N GLN A 104 -3.11 -5.67 -11.80
CA GLN A 104 -2.52 -5.47 -13.12
C GLN A 104 -1.32 -4.51 -13.07
N ALA A 105 -1.41 -3.42 -12.31
CA ALA A 105 -0.29 -2.51 -12.10
C ALA A 105 0.90 -3.19 -11.39
N ALA A 106 0.63 -4.03 -10.38
CA ALA A 106 1.66 -4.81 -9.72
C ALA A 106 2.33 -5.81 -10.67
N LEU A 107 1.54 -6.54 -11.46
CA LEU A 107 2.08 -7.45 -12.48
C LEU A 107 2.91 -6.73 -13.53
N GLY A 108 2.49 -5.54 -13.95
CA GLY A 108 3.25 -4.68 -14.87
C GLY A 108 4.61 -4.28 -14.29
N ARG A 109 4.65 -3.86 -13.02
CA ARG A 109 5.90 -3.52 -12.31
C ARG A 109 6.82 -4.74 -12.16
N ILE A 110 6.28 -5.90 -11.79
CA ILE A 110 7.04 -7.14 -11.67
C ILE A 110 7.66 -7.53 -13.01
N ARG A 111 6.90 -7.44 -14.10
CA ARG A 111 7.42 -7.73 -15.45
C ARG A 111 8.53 -6.77 -15.84
N ALA A 112 8.38 -5.48 -15.54
CA ALA A 112 9.41 -4.48 -15.81
C ALA A 112 10.69 -4.75 -15.02
N LEU A 113 10.59 -5.06 -13.72
CA LEU A 113 11.72 -5.45 -12.87
C LEU A 113 12.39 -6.74 -13.36
N SER A 114 11.60 -7.73 -13.78
CA SER A 114 12.13 -8.98 -14.33
C SER A 114 12.93 -8.74 -15.62
N ALA A 115 12.45 -7.83 -16.48
CA ALA A 115 13.18 -7.45 -17.70
C ALA A 115 14.50 -6.75 -17.36
N GLN A 116 14.52 -5.88 -16.35
CA GLN A 116 15.76 -5.23 -15.87
C GLN A 116 16.74 -6.24 -15.28
N ILE A 117 16.26 -7.22 -14.49
CA ILE A 117 17.09 -8.30 -13.94
C ILE A 117 17.71 -9.13 -15.07
N ASN A 118 16.94 -9.45 -16.11
CA ASN A 118 17.46 -10.18 -17.27
C ASN A 118 18.51 -9.39 -18.08
N GLY A 119 18.46 -8.06 -18.05
CA GLY A 119 19.42 -7.19 -18.70
C GLY A 119 20.63 -6.80 -17.84
N ALA A 120 20.64 -7.17 -16.56
CA ALA A 120 21.71 -6.80 -15.65
C ALA A 120 23.02 -7.56 -15.98
N ALA A 121 24.14 -6.85 -15.96
CA ALA A 121 25.44 -7.42 -16.28
C ALA A 121 26.16 -8.02 -15.06
N THR A 122 25.84 -7.56 -13.84
CA THR A 122 26.50 -7.96 -12.60
C THR A 122 25.49 -8.32 -11.50
N LEU A 123 25.94 -9.12 -10.52
CA LEU A 123 25.14 -9.42 -9.34
C LEU A 123 24.84 -8.18 -8.47
N ASP A 124 25.72 -7.19 -8.50
CA ASP A 124 25.53 -5.95 -7.74
C ASP A 124 24.39 -5.11 -8.33
N ASP A 125 24.18 -5.17 -9.66
CA ASP A 125 23.03 -4.55 -10.33
C ASP A 125 21.71 -5.27 -10.00
N VAL A 126 21.77 -6.59 -9.78
CA VAL A 126 20.58 -7.42 -9.51
C VAL A 126 20.08 -7.26 -8.06
N ARG A 127 20.96 -7.08 -7.08
CA ARG A 127 20.57 -7.00 -5.65
C ARG A 127 19.50 -5.93 -5.34
N PRO A 128 19.63 -4.67 -5.78
CA PRO A 128 18.61 -3.66 -5.53
C PRO A 128 17.27 -4.01 -6.21
N LEU A 129 17.31 -4.58 -7.42
CA LEU A 129 16.11 -4.99 -8.13
C LEU A 129 15.35 -6.12 -7.42
N LEU A 130 16.06 -7.08 -6.83
CA LEU A 130 15.47 -8.14 -6.01
C LEU A 130 14.84 -7.57 -4.73
N SER A 131 15.48 -6.61 -4.08
CA SER A 131 14.94 -5.94 -2.90
C SER A 131 13.65 -5.19 -3.23
N GLU A 132 13.61 -4.51 -4.38
CA GLU A 132 12.42 -3.82 -4.86
C GLU A 132 11.30 -4.80 -5.21
N LEU A 133 11.62 -5.93 -5.87
CA LEU A 133 10.66 -6.99 -6.17
C LEU A 133 10.06 -7.57 -4.89
N GLN A 134 10.85 -7.83 -3.86
CA GLN A 134 10.38 -8.30 -2.57
C GLN A 134 9.46 -7.26 -1.90
N ALA A 135 9.82 -5.98 -1.94
CA ALA A 135 8.99 -4.90 -1.41
C ALA A 135 7.64 -4.80 -2.11
N GLN A 136 7.59 -4.98 -3.44
CA GLN A 136 6.34 -5.02 -4.21
C GLN A 136 5.43 -6.19 -3.80
N MET A 137 6.00 -7.36 -3.54
CA MET A 137 5.25 -8.55 -3.11
C MET A 137 4.74 -8.43 -1.67
N THR A 138 5.47 -7.71 -0.81
CA THR A 138 5.14 -7.56 0.61
C THR A 138 4.23 -6.35 0.87
N SER A 139 4.14 -5.42 -0.06
CA SER A 139 3.35 -4.19 0.06
C SER A 139 1.85 -4.49 0.00
N ARG A 140 1.30 -4.98 1.10
CA ARG A 140 -0.15 -5.12 1.31
C ARG A 140 -0.70 -3.76 1.75
N ARG A 141 -1.17 -2.96 0.81
CA ARG A 141 -1.99 -1.79 1.13
C ARG A 141 -3.45 -2.23 1.26
N GLY A 142 -4.00 -1.95 2.41
CA GLY A 142 -5.40 -2.23 2.76
C GLY A 142 -5.52 -3.18 3.95
N VAL A 143 -6.48 -2.92 4.81
CA VAL A 143 -6.88 -3.88 5.85
C VAL A 143 -7.51 -5.07 5.13
N LYS A 144 -6.75 -6.16 4.99
CA LYS A 144 -7.30 -7.41 4.48
C LYS A 144 -8.30 -7.93 5.52
N VAL A 145 -9.58 -7.77 5.25
CA VAL A 145 -10.62 -8.45 6.03
C VAL A 145 -10.52 -9.93 5.67
N VAL A 146 -9.88 -10.70 6.53
CA VAL A 146 -9.73 -12.15 6.35
C VAL A 146 -10.86 -12.83 7.11
N PRO A 147 -11.61 -13.73 6.50
CA PRO A 147 -12.61 -14.53 7.21
C PRO A 147 -11.97 -15.24 8.41
N MET A 148 -12.68 -15.26 9.56
CA MET A 148 -12.20 -15.90 10.79
C MET A 148 -11.75 -17.35 10.55
N LEU A 149 -12.44 -18.08 9.66
CA LEU A 149 -12.10 -19.45 9.32
C LEU A 149 -10.72 -19.57 8.67
N GLU A 150 -10.38 -18.66 7.76
CA GLU A 150 -9.06 -18.62 7.11
C GLU A 150 -7.96 -18.30 8.13
N LEU A 151 -8.21 -17.36 9.06
CA LEU A 151 -7.29 -17.04 10.16
C LEU A 151 -7.06 -18.23 11.08
N LEU A 152 -8.12 -18.97 11.42
CA LEU A 152 -8.02 -20.16 12.27
C LEU A 152 -7.26 -21.31 11.56
N GLN A 153 -7.48 -21.50 10.26
CA GLN A 153 -6.75 -22.48 9.47
C GLN A 153 -5.26 -22.15 9.39
N ASP A 154 -4.92 -20.89 9.12
CA ASP A 154 -3.54 -20.41 9.06
C ASP A 154 -2.86 -20.52 10.45
N PHE A 155 -3.58 -20.16 11.52
CA PHE A 155 -3.11 -20.35 12.90
C PHE A 155 -2.85 -21.82 13.22
N SER A 156 -3.79 -22.71 12.90
CA SER A 156 -3.63 -24.14 13.16
C SER A 156 -2.48 -24.75 12.35
N ALA A 157 -2.31 -24.34 11.10
CA ALA A 157 -1.21 -24.80 10.24
C ALA A 157 0.16 -24.36 10.79
N ARG A 158 0.29 -23.11 11.24
CA ARG A 158 1.52 -22.59 11.86
C ARG A 158 1.81 -23.28 13.19
N HIS A 159 0.79 -23.58 13.98
CA HIS A 159 0.96 -24.28 15.27
C HIS A 159 1.36 -25.74 15.07
N ALA A 160 0.78 -26.40 14.07
CA ALA A 160 1.11 -27.79 13.73
C ALA A 160 2.52 -27.94 13.12
N SER A 161 3.01 -26.91 12.41
CA SER A 161 4.35 -26.92 11.79
C SER A 161 5.49 -26.73 12.80
N GLY A 162 5.20 -26.47 14.08
CA GLY A 162 6.22 -26.20 15.10
C GLY A 162 7.07 -24.95 14.81
N ALA A 163 6.64 -24.10 13.87
CA ALA A 163 7.28 -22.81 13.64
C ALA A 163 7.25 -22.04 14.95
N ALA A 164 8.43 -21.85 15.56
CA ALA A 164 8.56 -21.02 16.75
C ALA A 164 7.87 -19.69 16.47
N ALA A 165 6.92 -19.34 17.33
CA ALA A 165 6.25 -18.06 17.21
C ALA A 165 7.34 -16.98 17.14
N ASP A 166 7.21 -16.05 16.19
CA ASP A 166 8.19 -14.98 15.92
C ASP A 166 8.17 -13.94 17.05
N TYR A 167 8.16 -14.45 18.30
CA TYR A 167 8.15 -13.67 19.51
C TYR A 167 9.56 -13.27 19.91
N VAL A 168 9.68 -12.05 20.34
CA VAL A 168 10.93 -11.47 20.80
C VAL A 168 10.86 -11.34 22.33
N GLY A 169 11.75 -12.02 23.02
CA GLY A 169 11.86 -11.89 24.48
C GLY A 169 12.58 -10.60 24.87
N PHE A 170 12.17 -10.02 25.99
CA PHE A 170 12.82 -8.87 26.62
C PHE A 170 14.04 -9.23 27.47
N GLY A 171 14.18 -10.50 27.81
CA GLY A 171 15.18 -10.99 28.73
C GLY A 171 14.83 -10.75 30.21
N LEU A 172 13.55 -10.56 30.48
CA LEU A 172 13.00 -10.41 31.82
C LEU A 172 11.85 -11.40 31.98
N ASP A 173 12.03 -12.45 32.78
CA ASP A 173 11.09 -13.54 32.94
C ASP A 173 9.65 -13.10 33.19
N VAL A 174 9.48 -12.06 34.03
CA VAL A 174 8.15 -11.50 34.35
C VAL A 174 7.47 -10.90 33.13
N LEU A 175 8.22 -10.22 32.26
CA LEU A 175 7.68 -9.63 31.04
C LEU A 175 7.51 -10.69 29.95
N ASP A 176 8.46 -11.59 29.81
CA ASP A 176 8.47 -12.61 28.76
C ASP A 176 7.33 -13.64 28.95
N HIS A 177 6.90 -13.90 30.21
CA HIS A 177 5.73 -14.75 30.47
C HIS A 177 4.38 -14.05 30.27
N ASN A 178 4.34 -12.73 30.36
CA ASN A 178 3.09 -11.95 30.31
C ASN A 178 2.93 -11.09 29.06
N SER A 179 3.96 -10.98 28.21
CA SER A 179 3.97 -10.13 27.03
C SER A 179 4.40 -10.90 25.80
N PHE A 180 3.60 -10.80 24.74
CA PHE A 180 3.87 -11.48 23.47
C PHE A 180 4.15 -10.42 22.39
N ILE A 181 5.42 -10.05 22.24
CA ILE A 181 5.86 -9.07 21.24
C ILE A 181 6.43 -9.78 20.02
N ARG A 182 6.05 -9.30 18.85
CA ARG A 182 6.50 -9.81 17.57
C ARG A 182 7.49 -8.84 16.93
N ARG A 183 8.26 -9.32 15.98
CA ARG A 183 9.08 -8.45 15.13
C ARG A 183 8.21 -7.43 14.40
N GLY A 184 8.57 -6.14 14.51
CA GLY A 184 7.83 -5.02 13.93
C GLY A 184 6.81 -4.37 14.85
N ASP A 185 6.56 -4.90 16.05
CA ASP A 185 5.71 -4.26 17.05
C ASP A 185 6.42 -3.05 17.68
N VAL A 186 5.64 -2.04 18.03
CA VAL A 186 6.11 -0.85 18.75
C VAL A 186 5.82 -1.00 20.23
N VAL A 187 6.86 -0.88 21.04
CA VAL A 187 6.75 -0.94 22.50
C VAL A 187 6.88 0.46 23.10
N VAL A 188 5.91 0.86 23.91
CA VAL A 188 5.92 2.16 24.62
C VAL A 188 6.14 1.93 26.09
N LEU A 189 7.24 2.49 26.65
CA LEU A 189 7.55 2.48 28.08
C LEU A 189 7.12 3.79 28.74
N GLY A 190 6.10 3.72 29.58
CA GLY A 190 5.61 4.84 30.37
C GLY A 190 6.07 4.76 31.83
N GLY A 191 6.29 5.93 32.47
CA GLY A 191 6.63 6.02 33.90
C GLY A 191 7.09 7.44 34.30
N TYR A 192 7.25 7.71 35.57
CA TYR A 192 7.71 9.01 36.08
C TYR A 192 9.19 9.26 35.71
N PRO A 193 9.64 10.52 35.70
CA PRO A 193 11.07 10.85 35.59
C PRO A 193 11.88 10.10 36.66
N SER A 194 13.05 9.58 36.26
CA SER A 194 13.97 8.82 37.14
C SER A 194 13.56 7.39 37.51
N ASP A 195 12.46 6.84 37.00
CA ASP A 195 12.03 5.45 37.28
C ASP A 195 12.88 4.38 36.54
N GLY A 196 13.94 4.77 35.87
CA GLY A 196 14.83 3.82 35.20
C GLY A 196 14.34 3.36 33.80
N LYS A 197 13.39 4.06 33.16
CA LYS A 197 12.86 3.73 31.81
C LYS A 197 13.96 3.48 30.79
N THR A 198 14.95 4.37 30.75
CA THR A 198 16.07 4.26 29.79
C THR A 198 16.95 3.04 30.08
N ALA A 199 17.19 2.75 31.39
CA ALA A 199 17.94 1.55 31.79
C ALA A 199 17.20 0.26 31.37
N LEU A 200 15.89 0.22 31.58
CA LEU A 200 15.04 -0.89 31.20
C LEU A 200 15.04 -1.07 29.67
N ALA A 201 14.86 0.05 28.92
CA ALA A 201 14.90 0.00 27.44
C ALA A 201 16.24 -0.50 26.92
N LEU A 202 17.36 -0.09 27.51
CA LEU A 202 18.70 -0.55 27.14
C LEU A 202 18.91 -2.05 27.46
N MET A 203 18.41 -2.53 28.61
CA MET A 203 18.46 -3.96 28.94
C MET A 203 17.68 -4.80 27.93
N MET A 204 16.47 -4.38 27.58
CA MET A 204 15.63 -5.04 26.59
C MET A 204 16.30 -5.05 25.21
N ALA A 205 16.80 -3.89 24.76
CA ALA A 205 17.49 -3.76 23.49
C ALA A 205 18.78 -4.61 23.43
N TYR A 206 19.54 -4.67 24.52
CA TYR A 206 20.74 -5.51 24.63
C TYR A 206 20.38 -7.02 24.52
N HIS A 207 19.32 -7.46 25.21
CA HIS A 207 18.86 -8.85 25.13
C HIS A 207 18.40 -9.19 23.72
N MET A 208 17.59 -8.33 23.09
CA MET A 208 17.13 -8.50 21.71
C MET A 208 18.29 -8.54 20.72
N ALA A 209 19.27 -7.64 20.85
CA ALA A 209 20.45 -7.62 19.98
C ALA A 209 21.26 -8.91 20.08
N LYS A 210 21.38 -9.46 21.29
CA LYS A 210 22.11 -10.71 21.55
C LYS A 210 21.39 -11.93 20.98
N THR A 211 20.06 -11.91 21.02
CA THR A 211 19.22 -13.06 20.59
C THR A 211 18.94 -13.03 19.08
N LEU A 212 18.82 -11.82 18.49
CA LEU A 212 18.38 -11.62 17.11
C LEU A 212 19.50 -11.24 16.14
N SER A 213 20.75 -11.12 16.61
CA SER A 213 21.89 -10.62 15.78
C SER A 213 21.63 -9.27 15.10
N LEU A 214 20.87 -8.39 15.73
CA LEU A 214 20.51 -7.08 15.18
C LEU A 214 21.33 -5.96 15.79
N ILE A 215 21.92 -5.13 14.93
CA ILE A 215 22.50 -3.83 15.32
C ILE A 215 21.37 -2.80 15.26
N HIS A 216 21.01 -2.22 16.41
CA HIS A 216 20.01 -1.17 16.47
C HIS A 216 20.67 0.16 16.83
N ILE A 217 20.40 1.20 16.05
CA ILE A 217 20.81 2.57 16.36
C ILE A 217 19.61 3.26 17.00
N SER A 218 19.74 3.64 18.27
CA SER A 218 18.72 4.45 18.95
C SER A 218 19.16 5.91 18.95
N GLU A 219 18.33 6.80 18.41
CA GLU A 219 18.54 8.24 18.57
C GLU A 219 17.99 8.72 19.92
N PRO A 220 18.74 9.53 20.68
CA PRO A 220 18.23 10.12 21.91
C PRO A 220 17.21 11.21 21.57
N THR A 221 15.97 10.99 21.94
CA THR A 221 14.96 12.05 21.95
C THR A 221 15.28 13.06 23.03
N ARG A 222 15.46 14.32 22.64
CA ARG A 222 15.56 15.48 23.53
C ARG A 222 14.20 15.86 24.13
#